data_d2eec31145badf944182a4da41f714bd
#
_entry.id   d2eec31145badf944182a4da41f714bd
#
_cell.length_a   1.000
_cell.length_b   1.000
_cell.length_c   1.000
_cell.angle_alpha   90.00
_cell.angle_beta   90.00
_cell.angle_gamma   90.00
#
_symmetry.space_group_name_H-M   'P 1'
#
loop_
_entity.id
_entity.type
_entity.pdbx_description
1 polymer ?
#
loop_
_entity_poly.entity_id
_entity_poly.type
_entity_poly.pdbx_seq_one_letter_code
_entity_poly.pdbx_strand_id
1 'polypeptide(L)'
;KEDKASWEQFIRSMIERGLKGVRLVVGDRCAGLVATVDSMLPKARYQRCMVHFMRNVLSKVPPTHREWASAALKAIFAMESRASALAKAETVASEMETRKLRAAANCLREGIGETTTYLLDEYPAEHRRRIRTNNMIERLNREIRRRTRVVGSFPDGRSALMLVCARIRYVTANEWSTRRYLDMSRLNDRLMEAN
;
A
#
# COMPACT_ATOMS: atom_id res chain seq x y z
N LYS A 1 -18.95 -2.74 3.13
CA LYS A 1 -18.74 -3.09 1.71
C LYS A 1 -17.56 -2.30 1.18
N GLU A 2 -16.76 -2.90 0.32
CA GLU A 2 -15.63 -2.23 -0.34
C GLU A 2 -16.06 -1.67 -1.71
N ASP A 3 -17.26 -1.10 -1.78
CA ASP A 3 -17.77 -0.43 -2.97
C ASP A 3 -17.36 1.04 -3.02
N LYS A 4 -17.47 1.66 -4.20
CA LYS A 4 -17.08 3.05 -4.44
C LYS A 4 -17.82 4.01 -3.51
N ALA A 5 -19.12 3.82 -3.29
CA ALA A 5 -19.95 4.72 -2.46
C ALA A 5 -19.47 4.72 -0.99
N SER A 6 -19.13 3.55 -0.44
CA SER A 6 -18.58 3.44 0.92
C SER A 6 -17.22 4.14 1.05
N TRP A 7 -16.36 4.03 0.03
CA TRP A 7 -15.07 4.73 0.01
C TRP A 7 -15.24 6.24 -0.14
N GLU A 8 -16.16 6.70 -0.98
CA GLU A 8 -16.47 8.13 -1.12
C GLU A 8 -16.98 8.71 0.21
N GLN A 9 -17.89 8.05 0.87
CA GLN A 9 -18.39 8.49 2.18
C GLN A 9 -17.26 8.56 3.21
N PHE A 10 -16.39 7.56 3.25
CA PHE A 10 -15.26 7.52 4.18
C PHE A 10 -14.26 8.65 3.91
N ILE A 11 -13.84 8.86 2.66
CA ILE A 11 -12.89 9.92 2.29
C ILE A 11 -13.52 11.30 2.52
N ARG A 12 -14.80 11.47 2.20
CA ARG A 12 -15.54 12.72 2.48
C ARG A 12 -15.51 13.05 3.98
N SER A 13 -15.83 12.09 4.83
CA SER A 13 -15.75 12.27 6.28
C SER A 13 -14.36 12.68 6.76
N MET A 14 -13.29 12.15 6.16
CA MET A 14 -11.93 12.59 6.49
C MET A 14 -11.64 14.02 6.03
N ILE A 15 -12.09 14.41 4.83
CA ILE A 15 -11.95 15.77 4.30
C ILE A 15 -12.70 16.77 5.18
N GLU A 16 -13.93 16.48 5.56
CA GLU A 16 -14.74 17.30 6.49
C GLU A 16 -14.06 17.48 7.85
N ARG A 17 -13.31 16.49 8.31
CA ARG A 17 -12.51 16.53 9.53
C ARG A 17 -11.14 17.18 9.35
N GLY A 18 -10.84 17.75 8.19
CA GLY A 18 -9.64 18.53 7.93
C GLY A 18 -8.52 17.79 7.19
N LEU A 19 -8.78 16.60 6.59
CA LEU A 19 -7.80 15.94 5.74
C LEU A 19 -7.52 16.79 4.50
N LYS A 20 -6.25 17.16 4.30
CA LYS A 20 -5.76 17.93 3.15
C LYS A 20 -4.33 17.54 2.80
N GLY A 21 -3.89 17.88 1.59
CA GLY A 21 -2.51 17.68 1.15
C GLY A 21 -2.12 16.21 0.95
N VAL A 22 -3.09 15.33 0.65
CA VAL A 22 -2.81 13.92 0.36
C VAL A 22 -2.03 13.82 -0.94
N ARG A 23 -0.88 13.16 -0.91
CA ARG A 23 0.01 12.95 -2.06
C ARG A 23 0.03 11.52 -2.56
N LEU A 24 -0.15 10.57 -1.66
CA LEU A 24 -0.11 9.15 -1.96
C LEU A 24 -1.16 8.41 -1.14
N VAL A 25 -1.92 7.55 -1.79
CA VAL A 25 -2.77 6.55 -1.16
C VAL A 25 -2.19 5.18 -1.42
N VAL A 26 -1.92 4.42 -0.37
CA VAL A 26 -1.40 3.05 -0.47
C VAL A 26 -2.50 2.07 -0.10
N GLY A 27 -2.80 1.14 -0.99
CA GLY A 27 -3.86 0.16 -0.74
C GLY A 27 -3.72 -1.10 -1.56
N ASP A 28 -4.64 -2.04 -1.33
CA ASP A 28 -4.84 -3.18 -2.21
C ASP A 28 -5.61 -2.75 -3.46
N ARG A 29 -5.55 -3.52 -4.52
CA ARG A 29 -6.32 -3.21 -5.73
C ARG A 29 -7.83 -3.44 -5.48
N CYS A 30 -8.44 -2.48 -4.78
CA CYS A 30 -9.89 -2.35 -4.68
C CYS A 30 -10.35 -1.31 -5.70
N ALA A 31 -11.11 -1.73 -6.71
CA ALA A 31 -11.55 -0.86 -7.80
C ALA A 31 -12.34 0.36 -7.27
N GLY A 32 -13.15 0.16 -6.23
CA GLY A 32 -13.88 1.24 -5.59
C GLY A 32 -12.97 2.29 -4.95
N LEU A 33 -11.89 1.86 -4.27
CA LEU A 33 -10.91 2.78 -3.69
C LEU A 33 -10.14 3.55 -4.76
N VAL A 34 -9.65 2.88 -5.80
CA VAL A 34 -8.89 3.52 -6.90
C VAL A 34 -9.75 4.60 -7.55
N ALA A 35 -10.98 4.27 -7.97
CA ALA A 35 -11.89 5.22 -8.58
C ALA A 35 -12.27 6.39 -7.65
N THR A 36 -12.31 6.16 -6.33
CA THR A 36 -12.57 7.23 -5.36
C THR A 36 -11.36 8.13 -5.17
N VAL A 37 -10.14 7.59 -5.15
CA VAL A 37 -8.91 8.39 -5.09
C VAL A 37 -8.84 9.32 -6.30
N ASP A 38 -9.07 8.81 -7.50
CA ASP A 38 -9.04 9.61 -8.73
C ASP A 38 -10.08 10.75 -8.73
N SER A 39 -11.28 10.49 -8.19
CA SER A 39 -12.36 11.49 -8.17
C SER A 39 -12.28 12.50 -7.03
N MET A 40 -11.86 12.08 -5.84
CA MET A 40 -11.92 12.92 -4.62
C MET A 40 -10.56 13.47 -4.19
N LEU A 41 -9.46 12.88 -4.63
CA LEU A 41 -8.09 13.25 -4.27
C LEU A 41 -7.23 13.41 -5.55
N PRO A 42 -7.59 14.32 -6.49
CA PRO A 42 -7.00 14.38 -7.84
C PRO A 42 -5.49 14.69 -7.84
N LYS A 43 -4.94 15.21 -6.73
CA LYS A 43 -3.51 15.48 -6.55
C LYS A 43 -2.77 14.28 -5.91
N ALA A 44 -3.48 13.25 -5.48
CA ALA A 44 -2.89 12.06 -4.90
C ALA A 44 -2.58 11.02 -5.97
N ARG A 45 -1.43 10.35 -5.85
CA ARG A 45 -1.12 9.14 -6.62
C ARG A 45 -1.65 7.92 -5.87
N TYR A 46 -1.95 6.87 -6.61
CA TYR A 46 -2.25 5.58 -6.04
C TYR A 46 -1.02 4.66 -6.11
N GLN A 47 -0.70 4.02 -5.00
CA GLN A 47 0.32 2.98 -4.88
C GLN A 47 -0.35 1.67 -4.49
N ARG A 48 -0.30 0.68 -5.35
CA ARG A 48 -0.72 -0.66 -5.01
C ARG A 48 0.27 -1.29 -4.02
N CYS A 49 -0.22 -1.87 -2.94
CA CYS A 49 0.62 -2.54 -1.96
C CYS A 49 1.46 -3.65 -2.61
N MET A 50 2.79 -3.50 -2.56
CA MET A 50 3.74 -4.45 -3.16
C MET A 50 3.55 -5.88 -2.64
N VAL A 51 3.29 -6.05 -1.33
CA VAL A 51 3.13 -7.39 -0.71
C VAL A 51 1.89 -8.09 -1.25
N HIS A 52 0.75 -7.40 -1.34
CA HIS A 52 -0.48 -7.95 -1.89
C HIS A 52 -0.35 -8.24 -3.38
N PHE A 53 0.31 -7.35 -4.12
CA PHE A 53 0.60 -7.59 -5.53
C PHE A 53 1.46 -8.83 -5.75
N MET A 54 2.57 -8.99 -5.01
CA MET A 54 3.40 -10.19 -5.11
C MET A 54 2.62 -11.47 -4.80
N ARG A 55 1.80 -11.45 -3.73
CA ARG A 55 0.92 -12.58 -3.40
C ARG A 55 -0.04 -12.91 -4.53
N ASN A 56 -0.61 -11.89 -5.17
CA ASN A 56 -1.54 -12.07 -6.28
C ASN A 56 -0.87 -12.69 -7.52
N VAL A 57 0.34 -12.26 -7.87
CA VAL A 57 1.13 -12.90 -8.94
C VAL A 57 1.47 -14.34 -8.56
N LEU A 58 2.00 -14.57 -7.34
CA LEU A 58 2.42 -15.89 -6.88
C LEU A 58 1.25 -16.88 -6.71
N SER A 59 0.03 -16.41 -6.50
CA SER A 59 -1.16 -17.30 -6.47
C SER A 59 -1.46 -17.95 -7.82
N LYS A 60 -0.93 -17.40 -8.91
CA LYS A 60 -1.06 -17.91 -10.27
C LYS A 60 0.15 -18.77 -10.69
N VAL A 61 1.09 -19.02 -9.78
CA VAL A 61 2.32 -19.79 -10.02
C VAL A 61 2.23 -21.13 -9.30
N PRO A 62 2.41 -22.26 -10.02
CA PRO A 62 2.48 -23.59 -9.42
C PRO A 62 3.60 -23.70 -8.38
N PRO A 63 3.47 -24.60 -7.39
CA PRO A 63 4.48 -24.78 -6.34
C PRO A 63 5.91 -24.97 -6.85
N THR A 64 6.06 -25.72 -7.94
CA THR A 64 7.37 -26.03 -8.58
C THR A 64 8.14 -24.82 -9.08
N HIS A 65 7.45 -23.72 -9.42
CA HIS A 65 8.06 -22.49 -9.91
C HIS A 65 8.01 -21.33 -8.91
N ARG A 66 7.41 -21.55 -7.72
CA ARG A 66 7.11 -20.47 -6.78
C ARG A 66 8.36 -19.81 -6.20
N GLU A 67 9.41 -20.59 -5.91
CA GLU A 67 10.67 -20.07 -5.38
C GLU A 67 11.34 -19.14 -6.40
N TRP A 68 11.51 -19.62 -7.64
CA TRP A 68 12.04 -18.82 -8.74
C TRP A 68 11.22 -17.55 -8.95
N ALA A 69 9.91 -17.66 -9.06
CA ALA A 69 9.03 -16.51 -9.30
C ALA A 69 9.11 -15.49 -8.15
N SER A 70 9.21 -15.96 -6.90
CA SER A 70 9.40 -15.09 -5.74
C SER A 70 10.73 -14.33 -5.80
N ALA A 71 11.82 -15.00 -6.18
CA ALA A 71 13.12 -14.36 -6.36
C ALA A 71 13.10 -13.33 -7.49
N ALA A 72 12.50 -13.68 -8.64
CA ALA A 72 12.37 -12.79 -9.79
C ALA A 72 11.53 -11.54 -9.46
N LEU A 73 10.41 -11.69 -8.77
CA LEU A 73 9.59 -10.56 -8.31
C LEU A 73 10.34 -9.66 -7.33
N LYS A 74 11.10 -10.22 -6.38
CA LYS A 74 11.93 -9.43 -5.45
C LYS A 74 12.98 -8.63 -6.20
N ALA A 75 13.59 -9.18 -7.26
CA ALA A 75 14.58 -8.48 -8.07
C ALA A 75 13.98 -7.26 -8.78
N ILE A 76 12.72 -7.29 -9.22
CA ILE A 76 12.03 -6.13 -9.79
C ILE A 76 11.97 -4.98 -8.75
N PHE A 77 11.58 -5.29 -7.52
CA PHE A 77 11.42 -4.28 -6.45
C PHE A 77 12.74 -3.88 -5.77
N ALA A 78 13.85 -4.48 -6.19
CA ALA A 78 15.21 -4.06 -5.80
C ALA A 78 15.80 -3.02 -6.77
N MET A 79 15.14 -2.71 -7.89
CA MET A 79 15.61 -1.70 -8.85
C MET A 79 15.54 -0.30 -8.24
N GLU A 80 16.50 0.55 -8.61
CA GLU A 80 16.65 1.90 -8.06
C GLU A 80 15.70 2.91 -8.70
N SER A 81 15.33 2.70 -9.97
CA SER A 81 14.43 3.58 -10.72
C SER A 81 13.16 2.86 -11.18
N ARG A 82 12.12 3.65 -11.43
CA ARG A 82 10.86 3.14 -11.98
C ARG A 82 11.07 2.55 -13.38
N ALA A 83 11.86 3.19 -14.21
CA ALA A 83 12.16 2.71 -15.56
C ALA A 83 12.84 1.33 -15.54
N SER A 84 13.87 1.17 -14.69
CA SER A 84 14.56 -0.11 -14.52
C SER A 84 13.65 -1.20 -13.96
N ALA A 85 12.76 -0.83 -13.02
CA ALA A 85 11.78 -1.79 -12.46
C ALA A 85 10.78 -2.26 -13.51
N LEU A 86 10.28 -1.36 -14.36
CA LEU A 86 9.35 -1.71 -15.45
C LEU A 86 10.04 -2.57 -16.52
N ALA A 87 11.26 -2.23 -16.92
CA ALA A 87 12.05 -3.03 -17.87
C ALA A 87 12.33 -4.44 -17.32
N LYS A 88 12.74 -4.53 -16.05
CA LYS A 88 12.96 -5.82 -15.38
C LYS A 88 11.68 -6.63 -15.27
N ALA A 89 10.54 -5.97 -15.01
CA ALA A 89 9.24 -6.66 -14.95
C ALA A 89 8.86 -7.27 -16.29
N GLU A 90 9.10 -6.59 -17.41
CA GLU A 90 8.86 -7.14 -18.74
C GLU A 90 9.75 -8.35 -19.04
N THR A 91 11.04 -8.27 -18.68
CA THR A 91 11.95 -9.43 -18.78
C THR A 91 11.40 -10.62 -18.00
N VAL A 92 11.00 -10.41 -16.74
CA VAL A 92 10.45 -11.47 -15.88
C VAL A 92 9.14 -12.02 -16.43
N ALA A 93 8.26 -11.16 -16.98
CA ALA A 93 7.00 -11.59 -17.59
C ALA A 93 7.26 -12.48 -18.80
N SER A 94 8.23 -12.13 -19.65
CA SER A 94 8.65 -12.94 -20.80
C SER A 94 9.24 -14.30 -20.39
N GLU A 95 10.05 -14.32 -19.31
CA GLU A 95 10.55 -15.57 -18.73
C GLU A 95 9.41 -16.43 -18.15
N MET A 96 8.38 -15.81 -17.55
CA MET A 96 7.17 -16.52 -17.09
C MET A 96 6.43 -17.18 -18.26
N GLU A 97 6.30 -16.49 -19.39
CA GLU A 97 5.65 -17.04 -20.59
C GLU A 97 6.43 -18.24 -21.15
N THR A 98 7.75 -18.15 -21.23
CA THR A 98 8.62 -19.28 -21.63
C THR A 98 8.41 -20.51 -20.72
N ARG A 99 8.15 -20.28 -19.43
CA ARG A 99 7.82 -21.32 -18.45
C ARG A 99 6.34 -21.72 -18.45
N LYS A 100 5.55 -21.27 -19.43
CA LYS A 100 4.10 -21.52 -19.56
C LYS A 100 3.26 -20.92 -18.40
N LEU A 101 3.74 -19.88 -17.72
CA LEU A 101 3.08 -19.20 -16.61
C LEU A 101 2.33 -17.94 -17.09
N ARG A 102 1.57 -18.03 -18.18
CA ARG A 102 0.90 -16.87 -18.83
C ARG A 102 0.02 -16.06 -17.90
N ALA A 103 -0.75 -16.72 -17.02
CA ALA A 103 -1.62 -16.02 -16.08
C ALA A 103 -0.84 -15.16 -15.06
N ALA A 104 0.34 -15.60 -14.63
CA ALA A 104 1.23 -14.84 -13.77
C ALA A 104 1.89 -13.66 -14.52
N ALA A 105 2.33 -13.90 -15.76
CA ALA A 105 2.90 -12.87 -16.64
C ALA A 105 1.92 -11.72 -16.88
N ASN A 106 0.67 -12.04 -17.26
CA ASN A 106 -0.38 -11.05 -17.47
C ASN A 106 -0.66 -10.25 -16.18
N CYS A 107 -0.80 -10.94 -15.04
CA CYS A 107 -1.00 -10.31 -13.75
C CYS A 107 0.16 -9.35 -13.37
N LEU A 108 1.39 -9.73 -13.71
CA LEU A 108 2.58 -8.89 -13.50
C LEU A 108 2.50 -7.62 -14.36
N ARG A 109 2.29 -7.75 -15.67
CA ARG A 109 2.19 -6.60 -16.61
C ARG A 109 1.08 -5.63 -16.23
N GLU A 110 -0.11 -6.14 -15.91
CA GLU A 110 -1.28 -5.33 -15.56
C GLU A 110 -1.09 -4.51 -14.27
N GLY A 111 -0.32 -5.01 -13.31
CA GLY A 111 -0.27 -4.38 -11.98
C GLY A 111 1.05 -3.70 -11.63
N ILE A 112 2.11 -3.89 -12.42
CA ILE A 112 3.44 -3.36 -12.07
C ILE A 112 3.49 -1.83 -12.07
N GLY A 113 2.76 -1.18 -12.98
CA GLY A 113 2.72 0.27 -13.08
C GLY A 113 2.23 0.93 -11.79
N GLU A 114 1.10 0.43 -11.23
CA GLU A 114 0.53 0.92 -9.97
C GLU A 114 1.38 0.53 -8.74
N THR A 115 2.16 -0.55 -8.85
CA THR A 115 2.96 -1.09 -7.74
C THR A 115 4.33 -0.42 -7.64
N THR A 116 4.76 0.29 -8.68
CA THR A 116 6.03 1.03 -8.76
C THR A 116 5.87 2.55 -8.65
N THR A 117 4.70 3.05 -8.27
CA THR A 117 4.43 4.48 -8.07
C THR A 117 5.38 5.09 -7.04
N TYR A 118 5.75 4.35 -5.98
CA TYR A 118 6.69 4.79 -4.94
C TYR A 118 8.10 5.10 -5.46
N LEU A 119 8.45 4.68 -6.68
CA LEU A 119 9.75 4.95 -7.32
C LEU A 119 9.76 6.24 -8.14
N LEU A 120 8.63 6.94 -8.25
CA LEU A 120 8.60 8.26 -8.90
C LEU A 120 9.53 9.24 -8.18
N ASP A 121 10.11 10.16 -8.93
CA ASP A 121 11.13 11.11 -8.42
C ASP A 121 10.55 12.11 -7.41
N GLU A 122 9.25 12.31 -7.43
CA GLU A 122 8.52 13.12 -6.44
C GLU A 122 8.60 12.55 -5.00
N TYR A 123 8.99 11.27 -4.83
CA TYR A 123 9.12 10.64 -3.52
C TYR A 123 10.58 10.46 -3.11
N PRO A 124 11.00 10.99 -1.93
CA PRO A 124 12.35 10.81 -1.41
C PRO A 124 12.72 9.32 -1.28
N ALA A 125 13.96 8.98 -1.64
CA ALA A 125 14.44 7.59 -1.63
C ALA A 125 14.29 6.92 -0.26
N GLU A 126 14.48 7.69 0.82
CA GLU A 126 14.36 7.23 2.20
C GLU A 126 12.92 6.86 2.60
N HIS A 127 11.92 7.43 1.90
CA HIS A 127 10.51 7.12 2.13
C HIS A 127 10.08 5.83 1.41
N ARG A 128 10.73 5.46 0.31
CA ARG A 128 10.32 4.37 -0.61
C ARG A 128 10.03 3.06 0.11
N ARG A 129 10.86 2.68 1.09
CA ARG A 129 10.66 1.46 1.88
C ARG A 129 9.34 1.44 2.65
N ARG A 130 8.85 2.61 3.05
CA ARG A 130 7.68 2.75 3.94
C ARG A 130 6.39 2.96 3.16
N ILE A 131 6.47 3.62 2.00
CA ILE A 131 5.29 3.95 1.19
C ILE A 131 4.94 2.88 0.15
N ARG A 132 5.78 1.87 -0.08
CA ARG A 132 5.51 0.79 -1.03
C ARG A 132 4.54 -0.29 -0.51
N THR A 133 4.19 -0.27 0.77
CA THR A 133 3.29 -1.25 1.40
C THR A 133 2.37 -0.60 2.43
N ASN A 134 1.23 -1.23 2.70
CA ASN A 134 0.31 -0.85 3.77
C ASN A 134 0.58 -1.56 5.10
N ASN A 135 1.77 -2.12 5.30
CA ASN A 135 2.16 -2.89 6.49
C ASN A 135 1.92 -2.15 7.82
N MET A 136 2.00 -0.82 7.82
CA MET A 136 1.74 -0.01 9.02
C MET A 136 0.29 -0.16 9.50
N ILE A 137 -0.67 0.01 8.59
CA ILE A 137 -2.09 -0.11 8.95
C ILE A 137 -2.43 -1.57 9.29
N GLU A 138 -1.80 -2.54 8.63
CA GLU A 138 -1.97 -3.96 8.95
C GLU A 138 -1.44 -4.29 10.34
N ARG A 139 -0.27 -3.74 10.72
CA ARG A 139 0.29 -3.90 12.07
C ARG A 139 -0.65 -3.29 13.12
N LEU A 140 -1.15 -2.08 12.89
CA LEU A 140 -2.10 -1.44 13.78
C LEU A 140 -3.37 -2.26 13.94
N ASN A 141 -3.95 -2.72 12.82
CA ASN A 141 -5.14 -3.58 12.84
C ASN A 141 -4.91 -4.89 13.60
N ARG A 142 -3.72 -5.48 13.50
CA ARG A 142 -3.34 -6.68 14.27
C ARG A 142 -3.32 -6.41 15.76
N GLU A 143 -2.76 -5.27 16.18
CA GLU A 143 -2.75 -4.86 17.59
C GLU A 143 -4.16 -4.60 18.13
N ILE A 144 -5.01 -3.94 17.36
CA ILE A 144 -6.41 -3.74 17.71
C ILE A 144 -7.12 -5.09 17.87
N ARG A 145 -7.02 -5.97 16.87
CA ARG A 145 -7.65 -7.30 16.90
C ARG A 145 -7.18 -8.15 18.08
N ARG A 146 -5.88 -8.09 18.41
CA ARG A 146 -5.33 -8.82 19.55
C ARG A 146 -6.01 -8.42 20.86
N ARG A 147 -6.30 -7.13 21.04
CA ARG A 147 -6.93 -6.61 22.25
C ARG A 147 -8.44 -6.83 22.27
N THR A 148 -9.12 -6.61 21.15
CA THR A 148 -10.57 -6.82 21.07
C THR A 148 -10.96 -8.30 21.26
N ARG A 149 -10.14 -9.24 20.79
CA ARG A 149 -10.38 -10.67 21.00
C ARG A 149 -10.28 -11.11 22.45
N VAL A 150 -9.46 -10.48 23.28
CA VAL A 150 -9.33 -10.80 24.70
C VAL A 150 -10.63 -10.44 25.46
N VAL A 151 -11.30 -9.39 25.05
CA VAL A 151 -12.58 -8.96 25.68
C VAL A 151 -13.72 -9.91 25.34
N GLY A 152 -13.64 -10.59 24.17
CA GLY A 152 -14.64 -11.53 23.71
C GLY A 152 -15.91 -10.84 23.18
N SER A 153 -16.73 -10.29 24.05
CA SER A 153 -17.98 -9.61 23.71
C SER A 153 -18.02 -8.19 24.28
N PHE A 154 -18.52 -7.25 23.50
CA PHE A 154 -18.75 -5.88 23.94
C PHE A 154 -20.24 -5.62 24.15
N PRO A 155 -20.63 -4.89 25.22
CA PRO A 155 -22.03 -4.57 25.47
C PRO A 155 -22.63 -3.68 24.37
N ASP A 156 -21.81 -2.82 23.76
CA ASP A 156 -22.22 -1.92 22.68
C ASP A 156 -21.04 -1.50 21.80
N GLY A 157 -21.33 -0.86 20.66
CA GLY A 157 -20.33 -0.36 19.74
C GLY A 157 -19.46 0.77 20.31
N ARG A 158 -19.99 1.55 21.27
CA ARG A 158 -19.25 2.64 21.92
C ARG A 158 -18.12 2.09 22.80
N SER A 159 -18.40 1.06 23.57
CA SER A 159 -17.40 0.36 24.40
C SER A 159 -16.28 -0.22 23.55
N ALA A 160 -16.63 -0.85 22.42
CA ALA A 160 -15.64 -1.33 21.46
C ALA A 160 -14.78 -0.18 20.89
N LEU A 161 -15.39 0.93 20.50
CA LEU A 161 -14.69 2.10 20.00
C LEU A 161 -13.76 2.72 21.04
N MET A 162 -14.18 2.80 22.30
CA MET A 162 -13.35 3.32 23.38
C MET A 162 -12.07 2.48 23.57
N LEU A 163 -12.17 1.14 23.54
CA LEU A 163 -11.00 0.27 23.63
C LEU A 163 -10.06 0.47 22.43
N VAL A 164 -10.59 0.57 21.21
CA VAL A 164 -9.82 0.85 20.00
C VAL A 164 -9.08 2.19 20.13
N CYS A 165 -9.78 3.26 20.52
CA CYS A 165 -9.19 4.58 20.73
C CYS A 165 -8.09 4.57 21.78
N ALA A 166 -8.32 3.92 22.93
CA ALA A 166 -7.33 3.79 23.99
C ALA A 166 -6.07 3.06 23.49
N ARG A 167 -6.25 1.97 22.70
CA ARG A 167 -5.12 1.22 22.12
C ARG A 167 -4.35 2.02 21.09
N ILE A 168 -5.03 2.75 20.19
CA ILE A 168 -4.38 3.63 19.23
C ILE A 168 -3.55 4.70 19.97
N ARG A 169 -4.12 5.37 20.96
CA ARG A 169 -3.39 6.37 21.77
C ARG A 169 -2.15 5.78 22.44
N TYR A 170 -2.28 4.61 23.04
CA TYR A 170 -1.14 3.93 23.68
C TYR A 170 -0.03 3.63 22.67
N VAL A 171 -0.35 3.05 21.52
CA VAL A 171 0.63 2.69 20.49
C VAL A 171 1.28 3.95 19.91
N THR A 172 0.52 4.98 19.63
CA THR A 172 1.04 6.23 19.06
C THR A 172 1.90 7.01 20.07
N ALA A 173 1.55 6.98 21.36
CA ALA A 173 2.31 7.69 22.38
C ALA A 173 3.63 7.00 22.75
N ASN A 174 3.67 5.67 22.79
CA ASN A 174 4.81 4.92 23.34
C ASN A 174 5.72 4.27 22.31
N GLU A 175 5.15 3.70 21.23
CA GLU A 175 5.93 2.93 20.25
C GLU A 175 6.26 3.71 18.98
N TRP A 176 5.45 4.71 18.64
CA TRP A 176 5.51 5.39 17.35
C TRP A 176 5.88 6.87 17.45
N SER A 177 5.71 7.48 18.61
CA SER A 177 6.01 8.89 18.82
C SER A 177 7.51 9.21 18.79
N THR A 178 8.35 8.25 19.14
CA THR A 178 9.82 8.42 19.21
C THR A 178 10.51 8.28 17.86
N ARG A 179 9.83 7.72 16.85
CA ARG A 179 10.38 7.52 15.50
C ARG A 179 9.51 8.24 14.48
N ARG A 180 10.04 9.29 13.87
CA ARG A 180 9.40 9.87 12.67
C ARG A 180 9.31 8.80 11.59
N TYR A 181 8.08 8.45 11.23
CA TYR A 181 7.85 7.43 10.20
C TYR A 181 8.25 7.93 8.80
N LEU A 182 7.92 9.18 8.50
CA LEU A 182 8.33 9.91 7.32
C LEU A 182 8.87 11.29 7.74
N ASP A 183 9.96 11.72 7.14
CA ASP A 183 10.42 13.10 7.25
C ASP A 183 9.75 13.95 6.16
N MET A 184 8.70 14.65 6.55
CA MET A 184 7.89 15.43 5.62
C MET A 184 8.60 16.67 5.08
N SER A 185 9.68 17.16 5.72
CA SER A 185 10.48 18.27 5.19
C SER A 185 11.06 17.91 3.82
N ARG A 186 11.64 16.72 3.69
CA ARG A 186 12.22 16.22 2.44
C ARG A 186 11.20 16.05 1.31
N LEU A 187 9.94 15.78 1.62
CA LEU A 187 8.88 15.74 0.62
C LEU A 187 8.54 17.17 0.14
N ASN A 188 8.52 18.14 1.06
CA ASN A 188 8.25 19.54 0.72
C ASN A 188 9.39 20.15 -0.12
N ASP A 189 10.66 19.85 0.21
CA ASP A 189 11.83 20.31 -0.55
C ASP A 189 11.77 19.84 -2.00
N ARG A 190 11.45 18.57 -2.25
CA ARG A 190 11.27 18.02 -3.60
C ARG A 190 10.12 18.65 -4.38
N LEU A 191 9.10 19.14 -3.71
CA LEU A 191 7.96 19.81 -4.34
C LEU A 191 8.28 21.26 -4.72
N MET A 192 9.21 21.89 -4.01
CA MET A 192 9.70 23.23 -4.35
C MET A 192 10.69 23.18 -5.53
N GLU A 193 11.49 22.12 -5.64
CA GLU A 193 12.40 21.90 -6.77
C GLU A 193 11.67 21.53 -8.08
N ALA A 194 10.44 21.03 -8.03
CA ALA A 194 9.65 20.57 -9.17
C ALA A 194 8.70 21.64 -9.75
N ASN A 195 8.58 22.81 -9.10
CA ASN A 195 7.82 23.98 -9.56
C ASN A 195 8.77 25.08 -10.04
#